data_7ed4777ccb007afa324c3d2275ca9a33
#
_entry.id   7ed4777ccb007afa324c3d2275ca9a33
#
_cell.length_a   1.000
_cell.length_b   1.000
_cell.length_c   1.000
_cell.angle_alpha   90.00
_cell.angle_beta   90.00
_cell.angle_gamma   90.00
#
_symmetry.space_group_name_H-M   'P 1'
#
loop_
_entity.id
_entity.type
_entity.pdbx_description
1 polymer ?
#
loop_
_entity_poly.entity_id
_entity_poly.type
_entity_poly.pdbx_seq_one_letter_code
_entity_poly.pdbx_strand_id
1 'polypeptide(L)'
;MISIITAIYNQLDMNKLYWKYLQKYTDNPFELIIIDNNSNDGSREFYQSLGKDVKVIVNTENYSYPYCQNQGIAIAQYDTLAFLNNDLLISPHWDSRVMQVLGKDNRDVISLGSNDRLCDLKTTKSLQHRWKHIKYPCITLFGQRKFSLKLMTYLCYGNWEKFCQKIYDRYGLSTTEGFSGSAIIMNRKAIKKIGLWDLSQQEADFDLYFRSRQRAETVGDIQPLAVINGIFIHHYRRLTLYSKRPPFADADQLIPLKQKWNTEDYSRWMKIVNFK
;
A
#
# COMPACT_ATOMS: atom_id res chain seq x y z
N MET A 1 -1.97 15.40 -10.52
CA MET A 1 -1.00 15.46 -9.39
C MET A 1 -1.52 14.59 -8.26
N ILE A 2 -0.60 13.95 -7.50
CA ILE A 2 -0.92 12.94 -6.48
C ILE A 2 -0.17 13.29 -5.20
N SER A 3 -0.82 13.19 -4.03
CA SER A 3 -0.18 13.17 -2.73
C SER A 3 0.10 11.72 -2.33
N ILE A 4 1.38 11.34 -2.29
CA ILE A 4 1.81 10.01 -1.84
C ILE A 4 2.10 10.11 -0.34
N ILE A 5 1.46 9.27 0.46
CA ILE A 5 1.56 9.24 1.92
C ILE A 5 2.17 7.91 2.34
N THR A 6 3.29 7.96 3.04
CA THR A 6 4.05 6.77 3.42
C THR A 6 4.51 6.86 4.87
N ALA A 7 4.06 5.95 5.72
CA ALA A 7 4.59 5.80 7.07
C ALA A 7 5.85 4.94 7.06
N ILE A 8 6.88 5.37 7.78
CA ILE A 8 8.17 4.67 7.88
C ILE A 8 8.57 4.43 9.33
N TYR A 9 9.31 3.36 9.55
CA TYR A 9 10.09 3.10 10.74
C TYR A 9 11.39 2.41 10.36
N ASN A 10 12.50 3.13 10.39
CA ASN A 10 13.80 2.64 9.95
C ASN A 10 13.82 2.13 8.50
N GLN A 11 14.73 1.22 8.14
CA GLN A 11 14.84 0.57 6.81
C GLN A 11 15.45 1.48 5.73
N LEU A 12 16.55 2.18 6.06
CA LEU A 12 17.18 3.17 5.18
C LEU A 12 17.43 2.67 3.75
N ASP A 13 17.97 1.45 3.57
CA ASP A 13 18.23 0.88 2.24
C ASP A 13 16.95 0.66 1.43
N MET A 14 15.87 0.24 2.10
CA MET A 14 14.56 0.08 1.49
C MET A 14 13.97 1.44 1.11
N ASN A 15 14.04 2.42 2.00
CA ASN A 15 13.57 3.79 1.75
C ASN A 15 14.28 4.43 0.55
N LYS A 16 15.61 4.26 0.43
CA LYS A 16 16.39 4.72 -0.73
C LYS A 16 15.97 4.02 -2.02
N LEU A 17 15.64 2.74 -1.95
CA LEU A 17 15.18 1.97 -3.10
C LEU A 17 13.77 2.40 -3.52
N TYR A 18 12.86 2.53 -2.55
CA TYR A 18 11.50 3.00 -2.75
C TYR A 18 11.46 4.39 -3.41
N TRP A 19 12.20 5.37 -2.87
CA TRP A 19 12.31 6.69 -3.47
C TRP A 19 12.80 6.64 -4.93
N LYS A 20 13.87 5.85 -5.19
CA LYS A 20 14.38 5.67 -6.54
C LYS A 20 13.30 5.17 -7.51
N TYR A 21 12.45 4.24 -7.07
CA TYR A 21 11.42 3.69 -7.94
C TYR A 21 10.22 4.62 -8.07
N LEU A 22 9.86 5.37 -7.05
CA LEU A 22 8.87 6.45 -7.17
C LEU A 22 9.28 7.45 -8.24
N GLN A 23 10.50 7.97 -8.15
CA GLN A 23 11.02 8.92 -9.14
C GLN A 23 11.07 8.34 -10.56
N LYS A 24 11.41 7.05 -10.68
CA LYS A 24 11.59 6.41 -12.00
C LYS A 24 10.28 6.08 -12.69
N TYR A 25 9.25 5.71 -11.94
CA TYR A 25 8.06 5.07 -12.48
C TYR A 25 6.76 5.84 -12.26
N THR A 26 6.81 7.03 -11.66
CA THR A 26 5.67 7.93 -11.54
C THR A 26 5.75 8.97 -12.66
N ASP A 27 4.75 9.00 -13.53
CA ASP A 27 4.73 9.87 -14.70
C ASP A 27 4.32 11.31 -14.36
N ASN A 28 3.37 11.45 -13.43
CA ASN A 28 2.79 12.74 -13.09
C ASN A 28 3.57 13.41 -11.93
N PRO A 29 3.55 14.75 -11.84
CA PRO A 29 4.06 15.44 -10.66
C PRO A 29 3.35 14.96 -9.39
N PHE A 30 4.11 14.72 -8.34
CA PHE A 30 3.61 14.28 -7.04
C PHE A 30 4.32 15.01 -5.90
N GLU A 31 3.67 15.08 -4.75
CA GLU A 31 4.32 15.34 -3.47
C GLU A 31 4.46 14.03 -2.70
N LEU A 32 5.56 13.87 -1.98
CA LEU A 32 5.76 12.75 -1.06
C LEU A 32 5.67 13.24 0.38
N ILE A 33 4.76 12.64 1.15
CA ILE A 33 4.55 12.93 2.56
C ILE A 33 5.00 11.70 3.35
N ILE A 34 6.10 11.85 4.06
CA ILE A 34 6.67 10.81 4.91
C ILE A 34 6.24 11.04 6.35
N ILE A 35 5.69 10.02 6.97
CA ILE A 35 5.40 10.00 8.39
C ILE A 35 6.46 9.12 9.06
N ASP A 36 7.45 9.76 9.65
CA ASP A 36 8.54 9.07 10.32
C ASP A 36 8.16 8.73 11.77
N ASN A 37 7.97 7.45 12.04
CA ASN A 37 7.60 6.91 13.34
C ASN A 37 8.83 6.73 14.26
N ASN A 38 9.62 7.79 14.43
CA ASN A 38 10.80 7.79 15.28
C ASN A 38 11.94 6.87 14.78
N SER A 39 12.31 6.99 13.52
CA SER A 39 13.47 6.28 12.94
C SER A 39 14.80 6.80 13.51
N ASN A 40 15.78 5.91 13.62
CA ASN A 40 17.11 6.19 14.15
C ASN A 40 18.27 5.59 13.31
N ASP A 41 17.98 5.19 12.06
CA ASP A 41 18.94 4.54 11.15
C ASP A 41 19.39 5.44 9.98
N GLY A 42 19.09 6.75 10.04
CA GLY A 42 19.35 7.72 8.97
C GLY A 42 18.20 7.85 7.95
N SER A 43 17.07 7.15 8.14
CA SER A 43 15.92 7.24 7.24
C SER A 43 15.29 8.62 7.25
N ARG A 44 15.16 9.25 8.42
CA ARG A 44 14.65 10.60 8.60
C ARG A 44 15.50 11.62 7.84
N GLU A 45 16.79 11.63 8.10
CA GLU A 45 17.76 12.54 7.50
C GLU A 45 17.80 12.38 5.98
N PHE A 46 17.69 11.13 5.51
CA PHE A 46 17.60 10.86 4.08
C PHE A 46 16.41 11.55 3.44
N TYR A 47 15.19 11.41 3.97
CA TYR A 47 14.01 12.05 3.38
C TYR A 47 14.02 13.58 3.54
N GLN A 48 14.51 14.10 4.66
CA GLN A 48 14.69 15.55 4.87
C GLN A 48 15.69 16.17 3.88
N SER A 49 16.68 15.42 3.41
CA SER A 49 17.66 15.88 2.43
C SER A 49 17.14 15.95 0.99
N LEU A 50 15.95 15.43 0.68
CA LEU A 50 15.43 15.33 -0.70
C LEU A 50 14.80 16.62 -1.23
N GLY A 51 14.67 17.64 -0.41
CA GLY A 51 14.17 18.94 -0.83
C GLY A 51 12.67 19.16 -0.63
N LYS A 52 12.13 20.21 -1.26
CA LYS A 52 10.78 20.75 -1.00
C LYS A 52 9.60 19.87 -1.42
N ASP A 53 9.83 18.94 -2.35
CA ASP A 53 8.79 18.05 -2.85
C ASP A 53 8.54 16.85 -1.91
N VAL A 54 9.35 16.72 -0.85
CA VAL A 54 9.22 15.72 0.19
C VAL A 54 8.97 16.42 1.53
N LYS A 55 7.79 16.18 2.09
CA LYS A 55 7.42 16.66 3.42
C LYS A 55 7.62 15.54 4.44
N VAL A 56 8.22 15.85 5.58
CA VAL A 56 8.47 14.86 6.63
C VAL A 56 7.79 15.31 7.92
N ILE A 57 6.82 14.52 8.39
CA ILE A 57 6.26 14.61 9.74
C ILE A 57 7.06 13.65 10.62
N VAL A 58 7.58 14.15 11.73
CA VAL A 58 8.37 13.34 12.68
C VAL A 58 7.54 13.08 13.93
N ASN A 59 7.21 11.82 14.16
CA ASN A 59 6.58 11.38 15.39
C ASN A 59 7.66 11.10 16.45
N THR A 60 7.33 11.35 17.71
CA THR A 60 8.20 11.05 18.85
C THR A 60 8.19 9.58 19.25
N GLU A 61 7.16 8.84 18.80
CA GLU A 61 6.92 7.43 19.09
C GLU A 61 6.45 6.67 17.86
N ASN A 62 6.27 5.36 17.98
CA ASN A 62 5.75 4.52 16.92
C ASN A 62 4.21 4.47 17.02
N TYR A 63 3.50 5.18 16.16
CA TYR A 63 2.04 5.19 16.09
C TYR A 63 1.50 4.17 15.06
N SER A 64 0.21 3.84 15.21
CA SER A 64 -0.50 2.92 14.32
C SER A 64 -0.58 3.45 12.88
N TYR A 65 -0.84 2.53 11.94
CA TYR A 65 -0.98 2.89 10.52
C TYR A 65 -2.08 3.94 10.28
N PRO A 66 -3.32 3.79 10.80
CA PRO A 66 -4.36 4.79 10.58
C PRO A 66 -4.00 6.18 11.12
N TYR A 67 -3.34 6.24 12.27
CA TYR A 67 -2.87 7.50 12.84
C TYR A 67 -1.91 8.22 11.87
N CYS A 68 -0.90 7.52 11.38
CA CYS A 68 0.07 8.06 10.44
C CYS A 68 -0.56 8.51 9.12
N GLN A 69 -1.48 7.71 8.57
CA GLN A 69 -2.13 8.05 7.31
C GLN A 69 -2.99 9.32 7.45
N ASN A 70 -3.70 9.47 8.56
CA ASN A 70 -4.51 10.67 8.82
C ASN A 70 -3.65 11.92 9.00
N GLN A 71 -2.46 11.82 9.62
CA GLN A 71 -1.50 12.93 9.66
C GLN A 71 -1.11 13.38 8.22
N GLY A 72 -0.85 12.41 7.34
CA GLY A 72 -0.53 12.70 5.95
C GLY A 72 -1.69 13.34 5.18
N ILE A 73 -2.92 12.86 5.37
CA ILE A 73 -4.13 13.43 4.76
C ILE A 73 -4.30 14.91 5.15
N ALA A 74 -4.00 15.26 6.41
CA ALA A 74 -4.17 16.61 6.93
C ALA A 74 -3.32 17.67 6.21
N ILE A 75 -2.14 17.29 5.70
CA ILE A 75 -1.21 18.20 5.01
C ILE A 75 -1.12 17.96 3.50
N ALA A 76 -1.80 16.93 2.99
CA ALA A 76 -1.86 16.61 1.56
C ALA A 76 -2.56 17.72 0.76
N GLN A 77 -1.95 18.12 -0.37
CA GLN A 77 -2.44 19.23 -1.18
C GLN A 77 -3.35 18.79 -2.32
N TYR A 78 -3.19 17.53 -2.80
CA TYR A 78 -3.91 17.08 -3.99
C TYR A 78 -5.15 16.26 -3.67
N ASP A 79 -6.05 16.17 -4.65
CA ASP A 79 -7.32 15.43 -4.50
C ASP A 79 -7.10 13.91 -4.51
N THR A 80 -6.11 13.43 -5.27
CA THR A 80 -5.74 12.01 -5.31
C THR A 80 -4.70 11.71 -4.23
N LEU A 81 -5.04 10.80 -3.34
CA LEU A 81 -4.23 10.36 -2.21
C LEU A 81 -3.79 8.91 -2.44
N ALA A 82 -2.49 8.65 -2.43
CA ALA A 82 -1.93 7.31 -2.56
C ALA A 82 -1.23 6.89 -1.26
N PHE A 83 -1.80 5.93 -0.55
CA PHE A 83 -1.25 5.34 0.66
C PHE A 83 -0.38 4.16 0.27
N LEU A 84 0.92 4.38 0.24
CA LEU A 84 1.91 3.39 -0.21
C LEU A 84 2.84 3.00 0.94
N ASN A 85 3.06 1.70 1.13
CA ASN A 85 4.10 1.25 2.05
C ASN A 85 5.49 1.56 1.49
N ASN A 86 6.47 1.77 2.35
CA ASN A 86 7.85 2.04 1.94
C ASN A 86 8.61 0.82 1.40
N ASP A 87 8.04 -0.37 1.49
CA ASP A 87 8.64 -1.62 1.04
C ASP A 87 8.01 -2.13 -0.28
N LEU A 88 7.81 -1.20 -1.21
CA LEU A 88 7.24 -1.47 -2.54
C LEU A 88 8.24 -1.24 -3.66
N LEU A 89 8.19 -2.13 -4.66
CA LEU A 89 8.68 -1.85 -6.00
C LEU A 89 7.48 -1.54 -6.89
N ILE A 90 7.44 -0.31 -7.39
CA ILE A 90 6.30 0.25 -8.10
C ILE A 90 6.35 -0.08 -9.59
N SER A 91 5.19 -0.27 -10.21
CA SER A 91 5.04 -0.51 -11.64
C SER A 91 5.31 0.76 -12.46
N PRO A 92 5.93 0.66 -13.63
CA PRO A 92 5.95 1.77 -14.59
C PRO A 92 4.52 2.25 -14.92
N HIS A 93 4.34 3.56 -15.05
CA HIS A 93 3.06 4.20 -15.44
C HIS A 93 1.88 3.91 -14.49
N TRP A 94 2.17 3.55 -13.22
CA TRP A 94 1.13 3.17 -12.27
C TRP A 94 0.11 4.29 -12.04
N ASP A 95 0.59 5.49 -11.87
CA ASP A 95 -0.21 6.68 -11.55
C ASP A 95 -1.07 7.12 -12.74
N SER A 96 -0.52 7.16 -13.95
CA SER A 96 -1.25 7.47 -15.18
C SER A 96 -2.36 6.45 -15.46
N ARG A 97 -2.11 5.17 -15.17
CA ARG A 97 -3.10 4.10 -15.30
C ARG A 97 -4.17 4.17 -14.20
N VAL A 98 -3.79 4.49 -12.96
CA VAL A 98 -4.71 4.75 -11.85
C VAL A 98 -5.69 5.87 -12.20
N MET A 99 -5.19 6.99 -12.74
CA MET A 99 -6.03 8.15 -13.11
C MET A 99 -7.05 7.84 -14.21
N GLN A 100 -6.88 6.75 -14.96
CA GLN A 100 -7.87 6.30 -15.93
C GLN A 100 -9.06 5.57 -15.31
N VAL A 101 -8.93 5.09 -14.07
CA VAL A 101 -9.94 4.30 -13.36
C VAL A 101 -10.56 5.07 -12.21
N LEU A 102 -9.74 5.78 -11.43
CA LEU A 102 -10.17 6.48 -10.23
C LEU A 102 -11.17 7.60 -10.56
N GLY A 103 -12.28 7.61 -9.85
CA GLY A 103 -13.36 8.60 -10.01
C GLY A 103 -14.37 8.28 -11.11
N LYS A 104 -14.15 7.23 -11.94
CA LYS A 104 -15.11 6.77 -12.93
C LYS A 104 -16.11 5.80 -12.28
N ASP A 105 -17.36 5.88 -12.70
CA ASP A 105 -18.42 4.97 -12.24
C ASP A 105 -18.48 4.81 -10.72
N ASN A 106 -18.27 5.93 -9.98
CA ASN A 106 -18.21 5.95 -8.51
C ASN A 106 -17.08 5.12 -7.88
N ARG A 107 -16.03 4.80 -8.64
CA ARG A 107 -14.84 4.10 -8.16
C ARG A 107 -13.85 5.09 -7.52
N ASP A 108 -14.19 5.54 -6.33
CA ASP A 108 -13.44 6.58 -5.60
C ASP A 108 -12.30 6.02 -4.73
N VAL A 109 -12.23 4.69 -4.59
CA VAL A 109 -11.18 3.98 -3.85
C VAL A 109 -10.76 2.71 -4.58
N ILE A 110 -9.45 2.49 -4.71
CA ILE A 110 -8.85 1.35 -5.43
C ILE A 110 -7.58 0.90 -4.73
N SER A 111 -7.12 -0.30 -5.06
CA SER A 111 -5.77 -0.76 -4.71
C SER A 111 -5.05 -1.34 -5.94
N LEU A 112 -3.74 -1.53 -5.82
CA LEU A 112 -2.92 -2.06 -6.89
C LEU A 112 -2.73 -3.57 -6.74
N GLY A 113 -2.66 -4.29 -7.86
CA GLY A 113 -2.32 -5.71 -7.86
C GLY A 113 -0.91 -5.95 -7.32
N SER A 114 -0.73 -6.99 -6.53
CA SER A 114 0.57 -7.30 -5.93
C SER A 114 0.78 -8.81 -5.76
N ASN A 115 1.97 -9.20 -5.29
CA ASN A 115 2.21 -10.55 -4.83
C ASN A 115 1.39 -10.95 -3.58
N ASP A 116 0.72 -10.01 -2.92
CA ASP A 116 -0.24 -10.32 -1.85
C ASP A 116 -1.63 -10.64 -2.39
N ARG A 117 -2.05 -9.93 -3.45
CA ARG A 117 -3.34 -10.11 -4.10
C ARG A 117 -3.30 -9.67 -5.56
N LEU A 118 -3.74 -10.56 -6.44
CA LEU A 118 -3.98 -10.28 -7.85
C LEU A 118 -5.39 -10.79 -8.22
N CYS A 119 -5.72 -10.90 -9.49
CA CYS A 119 -7.04 -11.24 -10.01
C CYS A 119 -7.65 -12.54 -9.47
N ASP A 120 -6.83 -13.54 -9.13
CA ASP A 120 -7.28 -14.86 -8.66
C ASP A 120 -6.34 -15.45 -7.61
N LEU A 121 -6.88 -16.44 -6.85
CA LEU A 121 -6.16 -17.10 -5.78
C LEU A 121 -4.96 -17.93 -6.28
N LYS A 122 -5.08 -18.59 -7.44
CA LYS A 122 -4.02 -19.46 -7.99
C LYS A 122 -2.79 -18.64 -8.36
N THR A 123 -2.99 -17.55 -9.09
CA THR A 123 -1.92 -16.62 -9.48
C THR A 123 -1.29 -15.99 -8.24
N THR A 124 -2.10 -15.51 -7.30
CA THR A 124 -1.63 -14.93 -6.04
C THR A 124 -0.77 -15.91 -5.24
N LYS A 125 -1.24 -17.15 -5.03
CA LYS A 125 -0.46 -18.19 -4.32
C LYS A 125 0.85 -18.53 -5.04
N SER A 126 0.86 -18.60 -6.37
CA SER A 126 2.07 -18.84 -7.15
C SER A 126 3.13 -17.76 -6.94
N LEU A 127 2.73 -16.48 -6.96
CA LEU A 127 3.61 -15.34 -6.70
C LEU A 127 4.15 -15.34 -5.26
N GLN A 128 3.29 -15.63 -4.28
CA GLN A 128 3.69 -15.75 -2.87
C GLN A 128 4.69 -16.89 -2.64
N HIS A 129 4.44 -18.05 -3.26
CA HIS A 129 5.32 -19.19 -3.17
C HIS A 129 6.71 -18.87 -3.75
N ARG A 130 6.77 -18.33 -4.98
CA ARG A 130 8.02 -17.87 -5.61
C ARG A 130 8.78 -16.90 -4.72
N TRP A 131 8.10 -15.87 -4.19
CA TRP A 131 8.70 -14.90 -3.29
C TRP A 131 9.29 -15.55 -2.04
N LYS A 132 8.56 -16.46 -1.40
CA LYS A 132 9.02 -17.17 -0.21
C LYS A 132 10.30 -17.95 -0.47
N HIS A 133 10.37 -18.69 -1.57
CA HIS A 133 11.54 -19.53 -1.92
C HIS A 133 12.78 -18.72 -2.32
N ILE A 134 12.62 -17.51 -2.81
CA ILE A 134 13.74 -16.62 -3.16
C ILE A 134 14.16 -15.80 -1.95
N LYS A 135 13.21 -15.27 -1.20
CA LYS A 135 13.46 -14.36 -0.08
C LYS A 135 14.35 -14.99 0.99
N TYR A 136 14.01 -16.16 1.48
CA TYR A 136 14.73 -16.73 2.63
C TYR A 136 16.20 -17.03 2.30
N PRO A 137 16.58 -17.73 1.23
CA PRO A 137 17.97 -17.94 0.88
C PRO A 137 18.74 -16.62 0.68
N CYS A 138 18.15 -15.65 -0.04
CA CYS A 138 18.81 -14.37 -0.27
C CYS A 138 19.08 -13.60 1.02
N ILE A 139 18.13 -13.57 1.96
CA ILE A 139 18.31 -12.88 3.24
C ILE A 139 19.36 -13.59 4.09
N THR A 140 19.35 -14.91 4.14
CA THR A 140 20.33 -15.69 4.92
C THR A 140 21.75 -15.46 4.42
N LEU A 141 21.95 -15.39 3.09
CA LEU A 141 23.27 -15.24 2.49
C LEU A 141 23.76 -13.78 2.45
N PHE A 142 22.86 -12.83 2.19
CA PHE A 142 23.27 -11.45 1.86
C PHE A 142 22.63 -10.38 2.78
N GLY A 143 21.77 -10.78 3.72
CA GLY A 143 21.02 -9.84 4.58
C GLY A 143 20.00 -9.01 3.80
N GLN A 144 19.53 -7.92 4.43
CA GLN A 144 18.51 -7.02 3.84
C GLN A 144 19.13 -5.77 3.20
N ARG A 145 20.27 -5.91 2.54
CA ARG A 145 20.95 -4.80 1.88
C ARG A 145 20.34 -4.50 0.50
N LYS A 146 20.54 -3.29 0.00
CA LYS A 146 20.06 -2.84 -1.32
C LYS A 146 20.37 -3.81 -2.47
N PHE A 147 21.56 -4.43 -2.46
CA PHE A 147 21.93 -5.46 -3.45
C PHE A 147 21.00 -6.67 -3.37
N SER A 148 20.79 -7.21 -2.17
CA SER A 148 19.93 -8.36 -1.93
C SER A 148 18.49 -8.11 -2.36
N LEU A 149 17.94 -6.93 -2.06
CA LEU A 149 16.59 -6.54 -2.48
C LEU A 149 16.44 -6.55 -4.01
N LYS A 150 17.42 -6.00 -4.73
CA LYS A 150 17.42 -6.01 -6.20
C LYS A 150 17.58 -7.42 -6.77
N LEU A 151 18.46 -8.24 -6.19
CA LEU A 151 18.67 -9.63 -6.61
C LEU A 151 17.40 -10.44 -6.44
N MET A 152 16.73 -10.34 -5.29
CA MET A 152 15.45 -11.03 -5.04
C MET A 152 14.40 -10.67 -6.09
N THR A 153 14.27 -9.38 -6.41
CA THR A 153 13.33 -8.92 -7.43
C THR A 153 13.66 -9.48 -8.82
N TYR A 154 14.95 -9.46 -9.19
CA TYR A 154 15.40 -10.00 -10.46
C TYR A 154 15.14 -11.51 -10.57
N LEU A 155 15.41 -12.27 -9.52
CA LEU A 155 15.12 -13.72 -9.48
C LEU A 155 13.62 -14.02 -9.52
N CYS A 156 12.78 -13.14 -8.96
CA CYS A 156 11.32 -13.29 -9.01
C CYS A 156 10.73 -13.00 -10.39
N TYR A 157 11.19 -11.93 -11.05
CA TYR A 157 10.47 -11.34 -12.19
C TYR A 157 11.33 -11.15 -13.44
N GLY A 158 12.67 -11.30 -13.35
CA GLY A 158 13.59 -10.95 -14.42
C GLY A 158 13.62 -9.44 -14.67
N ASN A 159 13.40 -9.03 -15.91
CA ASN A 159 13.26 -7.62 -16.23
C ASN A 159 11.91 -7.10 -15.73
N TRP A 160 11.95 -6.19 -14.75
CA TRP A 160 10.77 -5.66 -14.07
C TRP A 160 9.78 -4.96 -15.00
N GLU A 161 10.27 -4.12 -15.88
CA GLU A 161 9.44 -3.35 -16.81
C GLU A 161 8.71 -4.27 -17.79
N LYS A 162 9.42 -5.26 -18.35
CA LYS A 162 8.82 -6.29 -19.22
C LYS A 162 7.80 -7.15 -18.48
N PHE A 163 8.06 -7.47 -17.21
CA PHE A 163 7.12 -8.22 -16.39
C PHE A 163 5.84 -7.42 -16.14
N CYS A 164 5.95 -6.16 -15.71
CA CYS A 164 4.80 -5.28 -15.50
C CYS A 164 4.01 -5.06 -16.78
N GLN A 165 4.68 -4.90 -17.94
CA GLN A 165 3.99 -4.76 -19.22
C GLN A 165 3.20 -6.01 -19.58
N LYS A 166 3.74 -7.23 -19.40
CA LYS A 166 3.00 -8.49 -19.61
C LYS A 166 1.75 -8.60 -18.72
N ILE A 167 1.84 -8.14 -17.47
CA ILE A 167 0.67 -8.11 -16.58
C ILE A 167 -0.37 -7.12 -17.11
N TYR A 168 0.06 -5.94 -17.54
CA TYR A 168 -0.83 -4.95 -18.11
C TYR A 168 -1.48 -5.43 -19.42
N ASP A 169 -0.72 -6.02 -20.34
CA ASP A 169 -1.24 -6.58 -21.60
C ASP A 169 -2.30 -7.65 -21.36
N ARG A 170 -2.13 -8.42 -20.28
CA ARG A 170 -3.06 -9.50 -19.93
C ARG A 170 -4.34 -9.02 -19.26
N TYR A 171 -4.26 -8.06 -18.36
CA TYR A 171 -5.38 -7.69 -17.49
C TYR A 171 -5.92 -6.27 -17.74
N GLY A 172 -5.15 -5.41 -18.40
CA GLY A 172 -5.50 -4.02 -18.65
C GLY A 172 -5.88 -3.26 -17.38
N LEU A 173 -6.96 -2.53 -17.46
CA LEU A 173 -7.52 -1.80 -16.31
C LEU A 173 -8.69 -2.55 -15.64
N SER A 174 -8.81 -3.86 -15.87
CA SER A 174 -9.83 -4.68 -15.21
C SER A 174 -9.66 -4.64 -13.68
N THR A 175 -10.77 -4.71 -12.98
CA THR A 175 -10.80 -4.66 -11.52
C THR A 175 -11.42 -5.90 -10.93
N THR A 176 -10.91 -6.32 -9.76
CA THR A 176 -11.48 -7.42 -8.96
C THR A 176 -11.73 -6.90 -7.55
N GLU A 177 -12.92 -7.11 -7.01
CA GLU A 177 -13.28 -6.68 -5.67
C GLU A 177 -12.34 -7.27 -4.61
N GLY A 178 -12.01 -6.45 -3.61
CA GLY A 178 -11.05 -6.72 -2.56
C GLY A 178 -9.84 -5.80 -2.68
N PHE A 179 -8.76 -6.07 -1.96
CA PHE A 179 -7.63 -5.15 -1.88
C PHE A 179 -6.28 -5.84 -1.63
N SER A 180 -5.22 -5.11 -1.95
CA SER A 180 -3.87 -5.30 -1.41
C SER A 180 -3.57 -4.12 -0.50
N GLY A 181 -3.44 -4.35 0.81
CA GLY A 181 -3.30 -3.28 1.81
C GLY A 181 -2.01 -2.46 1.69
N SER A 182 -1.03 -2.94 0.90
CA SER A 182 0.24 -2.24 0.74
C SER A 182 0.20 -1.01 -0.17
N ALA A 183 -0.85 -0.87 -0.99
CA ALA A 183 -1.04 0.27 -1.88
C ALA A 183 -2.54 0.53 -2.11
N ILE A 184 -3.06 1.52 -1.44
CA ILE A 184 -4.45 1.97 -1.56
C ILE A 184 -4.44 3.41 -2.08
N ILE A 185 -5.27 3.68 -3.08
CA ILE A 185 -5.42 5.01 -3.66
C ILE A 185 -6.88 5.42 -3.57
N MET A 186 -7.13 6.65 -3.14
CA MET A 186 -8.47 7.21 -3.10
C MET A 186 -8.46 8.69 -3.47
N ASN A 187 -9.58 9.18 -3.95
CA ASN A 187 -9.81 10.62 -4.06
C ASN A 187 -10.49 11.16 -2.79
N ARG A 188 -10.50 12.49 -2.61
CA ARG A 188 -11.13 13.11 -1.44
C ARG A 188 -12.65 12.89 -1.38
N LYS A 189 -13.30 12.52 -2.50
CA LYS A 189 -14.73 12.13 -2.50
C LYS A 189 -14.93 10.85 -1.70
N ALA A 190 -14.01 9.87 -1.80
CA ALA A 190 -14.07 8.66 -0.98
C ALA A 190 -14.05 9.02 0.51
N ILE A 191 -13.14 9.92 0.95
CA ILE A 191 -13.09 10.36 2.36
C ILE A 191 -14.40 10.97 2.81
N LYS A 192 -15.05 11.80 1.97
CA LYS A 192 -16.36 12.39 2.29
C LYS A 192 -17.46 11.34 2.43
N LYS A 193 -17.36 10.22 1.70
CA LYS A 193 -18.34 9.13 1.69
C LYS A 193 -18.12 8.11 2.80
N ILE A 194 -16.89 7.67 3.02
CA ILE A 194 -16.55 6.57 3.92
C ILE A 194 -15.65 6.97 5.11
N GLY A 195 -15.32 8.26 5.26
CA GLY A 195 -14.53 8.79 6.36
C GLY A 195 -13.02 8.59 6.21
N LEU A 196 -12.26 9.12 7.16
CA LEU A 196 -10.82 8.95 7.32
C LEU A 196 -10.48 7.50 7.71
N TRP A 197 -9.19 7.18 7.82
CA TRP A 197 -8.75 5.94 8.45
C TRP A 197 -9.22 5.91 9.91
N ASP A 198 -9.86 4.81 10.32
CA ASP A 198 -10.39 4.68 11.67
C ASP A 198 -9.24 4.40 12.66
N LEU A 199 -9.04 5.32 13.58
CA LEU A 199 -7.96 5.26 14.57
C LEU A 199 -8.08 4.05 15.52
N SER A 200 -9.27 3.49 15.66
CA SER A 200 -9.49 2.33 16.52
C SER A 200 -9.20 0.99 15.82
N GLN A 201 -8.83 0.98 14.53
CA GLN A 201 -8.71 -0.26 13.76
C GLN A 201 -7.27 -0.66 13.47
N GLN A 202 -6.80 -1.73 14.09
CA GLN A 202 -5.51 -2.36 13.77
C GLN A 202 -5.46 -2.86 12.31
N GLU A 203 -6.58 -3.44 11.85
CA GLU A 203 -6.77 -3.98 10.49
C GLU A 203 -7.42 -2.91 9.60
N ALA A 204 -6.77 -1.74 9.50
CA ALA A 204 -7.34 -0.53 8.94
C ALA A 204 -7.73 -0.63 7.45
N ASP A 205 -6.98 -1.42 6.68
CA ASP A 205 -7.26 -1.71 5.27
C ASP A 205 -8.51 -2.60 5.10
N PHE A 206 -8.72 -3.56 6.00
CA PHE A 206 -9.97 -4.34 6.04
C PHE A 206 -11.16 -3.48 6.43
N ASP A 207 -11.01 -2.63 7.44
CA ASP A 207 -12.07 -1.71 7.85
C ASP A 207 -12.45 -0.75 6.71
N LEU A 208 -11.48 -0.20 6.00
CA LEU A 208 -11.73 0.66 4.85
C LEU A 208 -12.52 -0.08 3.75
N TYR A 209 -12.14 -1.34 3.46
CA TYR A 209 -12.87 -2.17 2.52
C TYR A 209 -14.31 -2.39 2.99
N PHE A 210 -14.53 -2.74 4.25
CA PHE A 210 -15.86 -2.99 4.81
C PHE A 210 -16.72 -1.73 4.76
N ARG A 211 -16.20 -0.56 5.11
CA ARG A 211 -16.94 0.72 4.99
C ARG A 211 -17.33 1.02 3.54
N SER A 212 -16.42 0.79 2.58
CA SER A 212 -16.71 1.01 1.16
C SER A 212 -17.79 0.04 0.66
N ARG A 213 -17.73 -1.22 1.10
CA ARG A 213 -18.72 -2.25 0.75
C ARG A 213 -20.09 -1.96 1.36
N GLN A 214 -20.13 -1.62 2.66
CA GLN A 214 -21.38 -1.25 3.33
C GLN A 214 -22.06 -0.07 2.63
N ARG A 215 -21.30 0.98 2.32
CA ARG A 215 -21.86 2.15 1.65
C ARG A 215 -22.34 1.85 0.24
N ALA A 216 -21.62 0.99 -0.49
CA ALA A 216 -22.06 0.54 -1.80
C ALA A 216 -23.41 -0.21 -1.74
N GLU A 217 -23.64 -1.02 -0.69
CA GLU A 217 -24.87 -1.77 -0.48
C GLU A 217 -26.03 -0.88 0.03
N THR A 218 -25.74 0.09 0.87
CA THR A 218 -26.79 0.89 1.55
C THR A 218 -27.17 2.17 0.81
N VAL A 219 -26.22 2.81 0.13
CA VAL A 219 -26.40 4.12 -0.54
C VAL A 219 -26.18 4.02 -2.05
N GLY A 220 -25.25 3.18 -2.50
CA GLY A 220 -24.98 2.95 -3.93
C GLY A 220 -24.17 4.06 -4.63
N ASP A 221 -23.61 5.03 -3.90
CA ASP A 221 -22.89 6.17 -4.45
C ASP A 221 -21.36 5.97 -4.53
N ILE A 222 -20.87 4.80 -4.16
CA ILE A 222 -19.46 4.37 -4.25
C ILE A 222 -19.40 2.91 -4.71
N GLN A 223 -18.35 2.55 -5.45
CA GLN A 223 -18.03 1.14 -5.69
C GLN A 223 -17.18 0.59 -4.53
N PRO A 224 -17.32 -0.69 -4.16
CA PRO A 224 -16.43 -1.31 -3.18
C PRO A 224 -14.97 -1.21 -3.61
N LEU A 225 -14.08 -1.14 -2.63
CA LEU A 225 -12.64 -1.17 -2.88
C LEU A 225 -12.26 -2.39 -3.72
N ALA A 226 -11.53 -2.14 -4.80
CA ALA A 226 -11.15 -3.17 -5.77
C ALA A 226 -9.69 -3.04 -6.20
N VAL A 227 -9.10 -4.16 -6.58
CA VAL A 227 -7.74 -4.24 -7.13
C VAL A 227 -7.76 -3.94 -8.63
N ILE A 228 -6.89 -3.06 -9.13
CA ILE A 228 -6.61 -2.96 -10.55
C ILE A 228 -5.60 -4.05 -10.92
N ASN A 229 -6.05 -5.04 -11.69
CA ASN A 229 -5.28 -6.26 -11.95
C ASN A 229 -4.04 -6.04 -12.83
N GLY A 230 -4.09 -5.09 -13.76
CA GLY A 230 -3.00 -4.83 -14.70
C GLY A 230 -1.91 -3.91 -14.18
N ILE A 231 -2.06 -3.32 -13.00
CA ILE A 231 -1.00 -2.53 -12.34
C ILE A 231 -0.40 -3.39 -11.24
N PHE A 232 0.79 -3.94 -11.48
CA PHE A 232 1.44 -4.85 -10.54
C PHE A 232 2.55 -4.17 -9.77
N ILE A 233 2.49 -4.24 -8.44
CA ILE A 233 3.57 -3.82 -7.55
C ILE A 233 4.14 -5.03 -6.83
N HIS A 234 5.44 -5.02 -6.51
CA HIS A 234 6.02 -6.02 -5.63
C HIS A 234 6.10 -5.48 -4.20
N HIS A 235 5.48 -6.19 -3.27
CA HIS A 235 5.59 -5.92 -1.84
C HIS A 235 6.67 -6.82 -1.24
N TYR A 236 7.73 -6.22 -0.69
CA TYR A 236 8.82 -6.94 -0.01
C TYR A 236 8.39 -7.50 1.35
N ARG A 237 7.22 -8.03 1.38
CA ARG A 237 6.46 -8.51 2.53
C ARG A 237 7.30 -9.13 3.63
N ARG A 238 7.07 -8.70 4.87
CA ARG A 238 7.68 -9.21 6.11
C ARG A 238 9.19 -9.00 6.22
N LEU A 239 9.83 -8.17 5.43
CA LEU A 239 11.22 -7.79 5.67
C LEU A 239 11.34 -6.89 6.90
N THR A 240 10.35 -6.02 7.07
CA THR A 240 10.28 -5.09 8.22
C THR A 240 9.98 -5.79 9.55
N LEU A 241 9.43 -7.01 9.55
CA LEU A 241 9.14 -7.76 10.78
C LEU A 241 10.38 -8.31 11.49
N TYR A 242 11.53 -8.33 10.82
CA TYR A 242 12.80 -8.73 11.44
C TYR A 242 13.44 -7.60 12.26
N SER A 243 12.98 -6.35 12.14
CA SER A 243 13.35 -5.27 13.02
C SER A 243 12.44 -5.31 14.27
N LYS A 244 13.03 -5.34 15.47
CA LYS A 244 12.28 -5.17 16.72
C LYS A 244 11.67 -3.76 16.69
N ARG A 245 10.35 -3.68 16.50
CA ARG A 245 9.61 -2.43 16.58
C ARG A 245 9.09 -2.24 17.99
N PRO A 246 9.13 -1.02 18.54
CA PRO A 246 8.37 -0.73 19.76
C PRO A 246 6.87 -0.94 19.50
N PRO A 247 6.08 -1.25 20.54
CA PRO A 247 4.62 -1.27 20.41
C PRO A 247 4.11 0.07 19.89
N PHE A 248 2.90 0.09 19.38
CA PHE A 248 2.27 1.35 19.00
C PHE A 248 1.94 2.16 20.25
N ALA A 249 2.21 3.46 20.21
CA ALA A 249 1.91 4.39 21.30
C ALA A 249 0.40 4.52 21.56
N ASP A 250 -0.41 4.26 20.55
CA ASP A 250 -1.87 4.25 20.59
C ASP A 250 -2.48 2.82 20.63
N ALA A 251 -1.70 1.82 21.06
CA ALA A 251 -2.11 0.42 21.06
C ALA A 251 -3.36 0.12 21.93
N ASP A 252 -3.56 0.86 22.99
CA ASP A 252 -4.70 0.77 23.90
C ASP A 252 -6.03 1.22 23.27
N GLN A 253 -5.95 2.02 22.20
CA GLN A 253 -7.11 2.50 21.45
C GLN A 253 -7.52 1.53 20.33
N LEU A 254 -6.67 0.55 20.00
CA LEU A 254 -6.86 -0.37 18.89
C LEU A 254 -7.73 -1.55 19.29
N ILE A 255 -8.79 -1.80 18.55
CA ILE A 255 -9.68 -2.95 18.73
C ILE A 255 -9.65 -3.88 17.52
N PRO A 256 -9.84 -5.19 17.71
CA PRO A 256 -9.95 -6.14 16.60
C PRO A 256 -11.15 -5.82 15.69
N LEU A 257 -10.99 -6.04 14.40
CA LEU A 257 -12.04 -5.78 13.39
C LEU A 257 -13.37 -6.46 13.73
N LYS A 258 -13.34 -7.67 14.30
CA LYS A 258 -14.52 -8.42 14.75
C LYS A 258 -15.33 -7.75 15.86
N GLN A 259 -14.73 -6.82 16.60
CA GLN A 259 -15.45 -6.08 17.64
C GLN A 259 -16.23 -4.90 17.06
N LYS A 260 -15.79 -4.35 15.95
CA LYS A 260 -16.44 -3.25 15.26
C LYS A 260 -17.59 -3.71 14.38
N TRP A 261 -17.43 -4.82 13.69
CA TRP A 261 -18.36 -5.29 12.67
C TRP A 261 -19.19 -6.48 13.16
N ASN A 262 -20.50 -6.49 12.84
CA ASN A 262 -21.35 -7.62 13.18
C ASN A 262 -20.85 -8.91 12.49
N THR A 263 -21.18 -10.06 13.10
CA THR A 263 -20.66 -11.37 12.67
C THR A 263 -21.07 -11.75 11.24
N GLU A 264 -22.25 -11.35 10.80
CA GLU A 264 -22.77 -11.68 9.46
C GLU A 264 -22.00 -10.93 8.38
N ASP A 265 -21.92 -9.61 8.47
CA ASP A 265 -21.17 -8.75 7.52
C ASP A 265 -19.69 -9.10 7.51
N TYR A 266 -19.08 -9.28 8.67
CA TYR A 266 -17.71 -9.73 8.79
C TYR A 266 -17.46 -11.03 8.03
N SER A 267 -18.31 -12.05 8.27
CA SER A 267 -18.15 -13.37 7.65
C SER A 267 -18.39 -13.34 6.14
N ARG A 268 -19.39 -12.58 5.68
CA ARG A 268 -19.73 -12.41 4.27
C ARG A 268 -18.62 -11.72 3.49
N TRP A 269 -18.13 -10.59 3.98
CA TRP A 269 -17.13 -9.79 3.28
C TRP A 269 -15.72 -10.38 3.37
N MET A 270 -15.40 -11.07 4.46
CA MET A 270 -14.13 -11.82 4.56
C MET A 270 -14.03 -12.97 3.55
N LYS A 271 -15.13 -13.56 3.11
CA LYS A 271 -15.12 -14.54 2.02
C LYS A 271 -14.61 -13.91 0.72
N ILE A 272 -15.07 -12.71 0.37
CA ILE A 272 -14.64 -11.99 -0.84
C ILE A 272 -13.14 -11.67 -0.77
N VAL A 273 -12.70 -11.14 0.37
CA VAL A 273 -11.27 -10.83 0.58
C VAL A 273 -10.41 -12.08 0.46
N ASN A 274 -10.87 -13.22 0.94
CA ASN A 274 -10.14 -14.49 0.92
C ASN A 274 -10.35 -15.33 -0.35
N PHE A 275 -11.01 -14.81 -1.37
CA PHE A 275 -11.37 -15.54 -2.62
C PHE A 275 -12.20 -16.81 -2.36
N LYS A 276 -13.16 -16.78 -1.44
CA LYS A 276 -14.00 -17.93 -1.06
C LYS A 276 -15.43 -17.74 -1.54
#